data_3b592a7ca2f0c30ddd51d94d73dcea08
#
_entry.id   3b592a7ca2f0c30ddd51d94d73dcea08
#
_cell.length_a   1.000
_cell.length_b   1.000
_cell.length_c   1.000
_cell.angle_alpha   90.00
_cell.angle_beta   90.00
_cell.angle_gamma   90.00
#
_symmetry.space_group_name_H-M   'P 1'
#
loop_
_entity.id
_entity.type
_entity.pdbx_description
1 polymer ?
#
loop_
_entity_poly.entity_id
_entity_poly.type
_entity_poly.pdbx_seq_one_letter_code
_entity_poly.pdbx_strand_id
1 'polypeptide(L)'
;MAKILDVAQFIYDELGWVDAWRLEKLTYYADSWFAAWYGEPLFNENFEAWVDGPVAPVLYHANKGRDSLMSRNLPQGDGSALLPLEAAAIASVLEFYGGWSKEQLIEQTHKEEPWLEAREGLGKHARSSRVISKETTMRFYARCEAQGHQVPRRPFDGRPNWSTEEVRATFEANTARWAEAIALLADR
;
A
#
# COMPACT_ATOMS: atom_id res chain seq x y z
N MET A 1 -3.47 1.54 12.20
CA MET A 1 -3.02 0.58 11.19
C MET A 1 -4.16 -0.38 10.91
N ALA A 2 -4.60 -0.42 9.67
CA ALA A 2 -5.69 -1.26 9.20
C ALA A 2 -5.35 -2.76 9.31
N LYS A 3 -6.34 -3.63 9.12
CA LYS A 3 -6.14 -5.05 8.84
C LYS A 3 -6.34 -5.29 7.36
N ILE A 4 -5.57 -6.18 6.76
CA ILE A 4 -5.68 -6.49 5.31
C ILE A 4 -7.10 -6.92 4.91
N LEU A 5 -7.83 -7.62 5.79
CA LEU A 5 -9.20 -8.06 5.51
C LEU A 5 -10.21 -6.91 5.53
N ASP A 6 -9.97 -5.86 6.34
CA ASP A 6 -10.80 -4.65 6.36
C ASP A 6 -10.59 -3.86 5.07
N VAL A 7 -9.34 -3.76 4.60
CA VAL A 7 -9.00 -3.14 3.30
C VAL A 7 -9.66 -3.91 2.15
N ALA A 8 -9.56 -5.23 2.13
CA ALA A 8 -10.18 -6.05 1.10
C ALA A 8 -11.72 -5.99 1.12
N GLN A 9 -12.33 -5.90 2.32
CA GLN A 9 -13.76 -5.67 2.45
C GLN A 9 -14.17 -4.31 1.90
N PHE A 10 -13.43 -3.26 2.22
CA PHE A 10 -13.67 -1.92 1.67
C PHE A 10 -13.61 -1.90 0.13
N ILE A 11 -12.67 -2.65 -0.49
CA ILE A 11 -12.61 -2.80 -1.94
C ILE A 11 -13.89 -3.45 -2.50
N TYR A 12 -14.44 -4.46 -1.83
CA TYR A 12 -15.72 -5.04 -2.20
C TYR A 12 -16.90 -4.09 -2.00
N ASP A 13 -16.87 -3.26 -0.96
CA ASP A 13 -17.91 -2.28 -0.68
C ASP A 13 -17.96 -1.21 -1.76
N GLU A 14 -16.79 -0.73 -2.22
CA GLU A 14 -16.68 0.31 -3.25
C GLU A 14 -16.93 -0.19 -4.68
N LEU A 15 -16.33 -1.34 -5.06
CA LEU A 15 -16.36 -1.81 -6.44
C LEU A 15 -17.44 -2.87 -6.70
N GLY A 16 -18.06 -3.39 -5.66
CA GLY A 16 -18.82 -4.62 -5.75
C GLY A 16 -17.89 -5.85 -5.85
N TRP A 17 -18.44 -6.98 -6.30
CA TRP A 17 -17.63 -8.19 -6.44
C TRP A 17 -16.54 -8.01 -7.51
N VAL A 18 -15.32 -8.38 -7.16
CA VAL A 18 -14.17 -8.54 -8.04
C VAL A 18 -13.57 -9.92 -7.84
N ASP A 19 -12.96 -10.50 -8.88
CA ASP A 19 -12.30 -11.80 -8.77
C ASP A 19 -11.08 -11.76 -7.83
N ALA A 20 -10.64 -12.94 -7.37
CA ALA A 20 -9.57 -13.05 -6.39
C ALA A 20 -8.24 -12.42 -6.85
N TRP A 21 -7.92 -12.50 -8.15
CA TRP A 21 -6.69 -11.89 -8.67
C TRP A 21 -6.74 -10.37 -8.60
N ARG A 22 -7.87 -9.78 -8.99
CA ARG A 22 -8.07 -8.33 -8.90
C ARG A 22 -8.04 -7.87 -7.45
N LEU A 23 -8.72 -8.57 -6.56
CA LEU A 23 -8.74 -8.23 -5.13
C LEU A 23 -7.31 -8.19 -4.54
N GLU A 24 -6.50 -9.21 -4.81
CA GLU A 24 -5.10 -9.26 -4.33
C GLU A 24 -4.27 -8.09 -4.87
N LYS A 25 -4.38 -7.77 -6.17
CA LYS A 25 -3.60 -6.68 -6.78
C LYS A 25 -4.07 -5.30 -6.30
N LEU A 26 -5.37 -5.08 -6.17
CA LEU A 26 -5.91 -3.82 -5.66
C LEU A 26 -5.52 -3.60 -4.19
N THR A 27 -5.54 -4.66 -3.38
CA THR A 27 -5.06 -4.60 -1.99
C THR A 27 -3.55 -4.33 -1.91
N TYR A 28 -2.75 -4.94 -2.79
CA TYR A 28 -1.32 -4.66 -2.93
C TYR A 28 -1.04 -3.21 -3.30
N TYR A 29 -1.76 -2.67 -4.30
CA TYR A 29 -1.60 -1.27 -4.69
C TYR A 29 -2.05 -0.30 -3.59
N ALA A 30 -3.09 -0.63 -2.82
CA ALA A 30 -3.54 0.19 -1.70
C ALA A 30 -2.44 0.32 -0.63
N ASP A 31 -1.81 -0.79 -0.21
CA ASP A 31 -0.68 -0.76 0.73
C ASP A 31 0.54 -0.03 0.16
N SER A 32 0.86 -0.31 -1.10
CA SER A 32 2.04 0.25 -1.78
C SER A 32 2.00 1.76 -1.90
N TRP A 33 0.87 2.30 -2.34
CA TRP A 33 0.68 3.74 -2.48
C TRP A 33 0.53 4.43 -1.13
N PHE A 34 -0.17 3.81 -0.17
CA PHE A 34 -0.24 4.32 1.19
C PHE A 34 1.15 4.46 1.81
N ALA A 35 1.98 3.42 1.69
CA ALA A 35 3.36 3.44 2.19
C ALA A 35 4.21 4.52 1.51
N ALA A 36 4.08 4.68 0.19
CA ALA A 36 4.79 5.72 -0.56
C ALA A 36 4.39 7.14 -0.14
N TRP A 37 3.11 7.37 0.16
CA TRP A 37 2.59 8.69 0.52
C TRP A 37 2.82 9.08 1.97
N TYR A 38 2.77 8.13 2.90
CA TYR A 38 2.76 8.42 4.33
C TYR A 38 3.97 7.86 5.09
N GLY A 39 4.83 7.08 4.43
CA GLY A 39 6.07 6.56 5.01
C GLY A 39 5.89 5.34 5.92
N GLU A 40 4.68 4.80 6.00
CA GLU A 40 4.35 3.61 6.79
C GLU A 40 3.37 2.71 6.03
N PRO A 41 3.43 1.38 6.19
CA PRO A 41 2.52 0.47 5.53
C PRO A 41 1.09 0.64 6.06
N LEU A 42 0.09 0.35 5.21
CA LEU A 42 -1.32 0.39 5.57
C LEU A 42 -1.68 -0.71 6.58
N PHE A 43 -1.02 -1.88 6.46
CA PHE A 43 -1.18 -3.03 7.35
C PHE A 43 0.14 -3.82 7.51
N ASN A 44 0.17 -4.76 8.47
CA ASN A 44 1.39 -5.50 8.82
C ASN A 44 1.69 -6.69 7.90
N GLU A 45 0.67 -7.26 7.28
CA GLU A 45 0.78 -8.46 6.46
C GLU A 45 1.73 -8.24 5.28
N ASN A 46 2.36 -9.33 4.83
CA ASN A 46 3.30 -9.30 3.73
C ASN A 46 2.67 -9.86 2.46
N PHE A 47 3.14 -9.35 1.31
CA PHE A 47 2.87 -9.93 0.01
C PHE A 47 4.01 -10.85 -0.40
N GLU A 48 3.67 -11.99 -1.02
CA GLU A 48 4.60 -12.92 -1.65
C GLU A 48 4.59 -12.74 -3.16
N ALA A 49 5.74 -12.95 -3.79
CA ALA A 49 5.92 -12.81 -5.24
C ALA A 49 5.51 -14.10 -5.97
N TRP A 50 4.21 -14.37 -6.05
CA TRP A 50 3.67 -15.51 -6.77
C TRP A 50 3.78 -15.33 -8.29
N VAL A 51 3.46 -16.41 -9.05
CA VAL A 51 3.58 -16.42 -10.52
C VAL A 51 2.73 -15.34 -11.18
N ASP A 52 1.50 -15.15 -10.69
CA ASP A 52 0.56 -14.17 -11.24
C ASP A 52 0.59 -12.83 -10.47
N GLY A 53 1.74 -12.47 -9.90
CA GLY A 53 1.95 -11.20 -9.20
C GLY A 53 1.85 -11.31 -7.67
N PRO A 54 1.84 -10.18 -6.95
CA PRO A 54 1.76 -10.13 -5.50
C PRO A 54 0.50 -10.80 -4.95
N VAL A 55 0.65 -11.61 -3.90
CA VAL A 55 -0.44 -12.28 -3.18
C VAL A 55 -0.15 -12.22 -1.69
N ALA A 56 -1.14 -11.83 -0.88
CA ALA A 56 -1.06 -11.92 0.57
C ALA A 56 -1.68 -13.24 1.04
N PRO A 57 -0.91 -14.19 1.63
CA PRO A 57 -1.45 -15.51 2.01
C PRO A 57 -2.67 -15.42 2.93
N VAL A 58 -2.73 -14.44 3.82
CA VAL A 58 -3.87 -14.20 4.73
C VAL A 58 -5.13 -13.90 3.93
N LEU A 59 -5.05 -12.98 2.97
CA LEU A 59 -6.18 -12.62 2.11
C LEU A 59 -6.57 -13.77 1.20
N TYR A 60 -5.58 -14.43 0.57
CA TYR A 60 -5.80 -15.59 -0.28
C TYR A 60 -6.59 -16.69 0.44
N HIS A 61 -6.20 -17.04 1.68
CA HIS A 61 -6.89 -18.08 2.45
C HIS A 61 -8.29 -17.65 2.88
N ALA A 62 -8.49 -16.40 3.27
CA ALA A 62 -9.79 -15.87 3.64
C ALA A 62 -10.77 -15.82 2.44
N ASN A 63 -10.26 -15.56 1.24
CA ASN A 63 -11.06 -15.44 0.02
C ASN A 63 -11.16 -16.76 -0.78
N LYS A 64 -10.40 -17.80 -0.44
CA LYS A 64 -10.35 -19.06 -1.18
C LYS A 64 -11.73 -19.72 -1.32
N GLY A 65 -12.10 -20.07 -2.55
CA GLY A 65 -13.38 -20.72 -2.87
C GLY A 65 -14.58 -19.77 -2.94
N ARG A 66 -14.41 -18.48 -2.69
CA ARG A 66 -15.49 -17.48 -2.69
C ARG A 66 -15.80 -16.92 -4.08
N ASP A 67 -14.86 -17.00 -5.01
CA ASP A 67 -15.06 -16.58 -6.41
C ASP A 67 -16.27 -17.24 -7.06
N SER A 68 -16.45 -18.55 -6.83
CA SER A 68 -17.60 -19.29 -7.36
C SER A 68 -18.95 -18.82 -6.83
N LEU A 69 -18.95 -18.16 -5.67
CA LEU A 69 -20.15 -17.60 -5.04
C LEU A 69 -20.37 -16.14 -5.39
N MET A 70 -19.43 -15.48 -6.06
CA MET A 70 -19.42 -14.03 -6.30
C MET A 70 -19.75 -13.23 -5.03
N SER A 71 -19.26 -13.69 -3.89
CA SER A 71 -19.57 -13.11 -2.58
C SER A 71 -18.77 -11.85 -2.34
N ARG A 72 -19.44 -10.77 -1.94
CA ARG A 72 -18.84 -9.50 -1.54
C ARG A 72 -18.50 -9.43 -0.05
N ASN A 73 -18.90 -10.40 0.73
CA ASN A 73 -18.69 -10.42 2.18
C ASN A 73 -17.47 -11.28 2.50
N LEU A 74 -16.38 -10.65 2.94
CA LEU A 74 -15.18 -11.33 3.35
C LEU A 74 -15.25 -11.66 4.86
N PRO A 75 -15.11 -12.92 5.26
CA PRO A 75 -15.13 -13.27 6.68
C PRO A 75 -14.08 -12.49 7.47
N GLN A 76 -14.48 -11.90 8.59
CA GLN A 76 -13.62 -11.11 9.48
C GLN A 76 -13.11 -9.77 8.88
N GLY A 77 -13.58 -9.37 7.69
CA GLY A 77 -13.32 -8.05 7.12
C GLY A 77 -14.44 -7.07 7.50
N ASP A 78 -14.07 -5.86 7.86
CA ASP A 78 -14.99 -4.76 8.13
C ASP A 78 -14.44 -3.46 7.51
N GLY A 79 -14.95 -3.09 6.33
CA GLY A 79 -14.52 -1.88 5.64
C GLY A 79 -14.81 -0.59 6.42
N SER A 80 -15.79 -0.60 7.33
CA SER A 80 -16.13 0.56 8.16
C SER A 80 -15.13 0.80 9.32
N ALA A 81 -14.27 -0.17 9.59
CA ALA A 81 -13.23 -0.05 10.64
C ALA A 81 -12.02 0.81 10.20
N LEU A 82 -11.93 1.16 8.92
CA LEU A 82 -10.83 1.98 8.39
C LEU A 82 -10.92 3.42 8.89
N LEU A 83 -9.75 4.01 9.18
CA LEU A 83 -9.66 5.44 9.48
C LEU A 83 -9.97 6.27 8.23
N PRO A 84 -10.46 7.51 8.38
CA PRO A 84 -10.80 8.37 7.23
C PRO A 84 -9.65 8.54 6.23
N LEU A 85 -8.41 8.65 6.70
CA LEU A 85 -7.23 8.76 5.84
C LEU A 85 -6.95 7.46 5.08
N GLU A 86 -7.08 6.31 5.75
CA GLU A 86 -6.88 4.99 5.15
C GLU A 86 -7.93 4.75 4.04
N ALA A 87 -9.21 5.00 4.35
CA ALA A 87 -10.30 4.87 3.39
C ALA A 87 -10.12 5.80 2.17
N ALA A 88 -9.77 7.08 2.39
CA ALA A 88 -9.55 8.03 1.31
C ALA A 88 -8.36 7.63 0.41
N ALA A 89 -7.28 7.11 0.99
CA ALA A 89 -6.14 6.62 0.23
C ALA A 89 -6.51 5.41 -0.64
N ILE A 90 -7.23 4.44 -0.07
CA ILE A 90 -7.70 3.27 -0.81
C ILE A 90 -8.66 3.72 -1.93
N ALA A 91 -9.61 4.60 -1.66
CA ALA A 91 -10.55 5.10 -2.67
C ALA A 91 -9.82 5.75 -3.86
N SER A 92 -8.79 6.54 -3.62
CA SER A 92 -7.96 7.14 -4.69
C SER A 92 -7.23 6.08 -5.53
N VAL A 93 -6.72 5.02 -4.90
CA VAL A 93 -6.11 3.88 -5.61
C VAL A 93 -7.16 3.15 -6.46
N LEU A 94 -8.38 2.99 -5.95
CA LEU A 94 -9.48 2.35 -6.68
C LEU A 94 -10.00 3.21 -7.84
N GLU A 95 -10.00 4.53 -7.71
CA GLU A 95 -10.32 5.44 -8.81
C GLU A 95 -9.35 5.23 -10.00
N PHE A 96 -8.09 4.96 -9.73
CA PHE A 96 -7.07 4.76 -10.75
C PHE A 96 -7.04 3.33 -11.31
N TYR A 97 -6.98 2.30 -10.45
CA TYR A 97 -6.79 0.90 -10.84
C TYR A 97 -8.09 0.08 -10.88
N GLY A 98 -9.16 0.54 -10.26
CA GLY A 98 -10.39 -0.24 -10.06
C GLY A 98 -11.09 -0.68 -11.35
N GLY A 99 -10.91 0.09 -12.44
CA GLY A 99 -11.42 -0.27 -13.77
C GLY A 99 -10.53 -1.23 -14.56
N TRP A 100 -9.33 -1.57 -14.06
CA TRP A 100 -8.40 -2.42 -14.80
C TRP A 100 -8.82 -3.89 -14.75
N SER A 101 -8.57 -4.60 -15.87
CA SER A 101 -8.79 -6.03 -15.92
C SER A 101 -7.74 -6.77 -15.09
N LYS A 102 -8.03 -8.04 -14.78
CA LYS A 102 -7.10 -8.95 -14.13
C LYS A 102 -5.76 -9.01 -14.87
N GLU A 103 -5.81 -9.13 -16.20
CA GLU A 103 -4.62 -9.24 -17.05
C GLU A 103 -3.78 -7.97 -16.99
N GLN A 104 -4.42 -6.79 -17.04
CA GLN A 104 -3.74 -5.50 -16.92
C GLN A 104 -3.02 -5.34 -15.57
N LEU A 105 -3.68 -5.71 -14.48
CA LEU A 105 -3.08 -5.65 -13.14
C LEU A 105 -1.91 -6.61 -12.98
N ILE A 106 -2.03 -7.85 -13.50
CA ILE A 106 -0.95 -8.84 -13.50
C ILE A 106 0.23 -8.32 -14.33
N GLU A 107 -0.02 -7.88 -15.56
CA GLU A 107 1.03 -7.37 -16.45
C GLU A 107 1.75 -6.17 -15.85
N GLN A 108 1.02 -5.28 -15.20
CA GLN A 108 1.61 -4.12 -14.55
C GLN A 108 2.52 -4.52 -13.40
N THR A 109 2.06 -5.37 -12.47
CA THR A 109 2.90 -5.83 -11.35
C THR A 109 4.15 -6.56 -11.80
N HIS A 110 4.11 -7.26 -12.95
CA HIS A 110 5.25 -7.96 -13.52
C HIS A 110 6.32 -7.03 -14.13
N LYS A 111 6.02 -5.76 -14.32
CA LYS A 111 6.96 -4.73 -14.79
C LYS A 111 7.61 -3.96 -13.65
N GLU A 112 7.10 -4.13 -12.43
CA GLU A 112 7.48 -3.32 -11.28
C GLU A 112 8.63 -3.93 -10.48
N GLU A 113 9.59 -3.09 -10.10
CA GLU A 113 10.81 -3.48 -9.40
C GLU A 113 10.57 -4.36 -8.15
N PRO A 114 9.57 -4.09 -7.27
CA PRO A 114 9.39 -4.88 -6.06
C PRO A 114 9.12 -6.37 -6.33
N TRP A 115 8.28 -6.66 -7.33
CA TRP A 115 7.97 -8.04 -7.69
C TRP A 115 9.14 -8.69 -8.44
N LEU A 116 9.80 -7.95 -9.35
CA LEU A 116 10.96 -8.44 -10.10
C LEU A 116 12.13 -8.76 -9.17
N GLU A 117 12.45 -7.89 -8.21
CA GLU A 117 13.49 -8.10 -7.21
C GLU A 117 13.23 -9.37 -6.39
N ALA A 118 12.02 -9.52 -5.86
CA ALA A 118 11.67 -10.70 -5.07
C ALA A 118 11.76 -12.01 -5.87
N ARG A 119 11.64 -11.94 -7.20
CA ARG A 119 11.74 -13.11 -8.10
C ARG A 119 13.09 -13.26 -8.77
N GLU A 120 14.08 -12.46 -8.42
CA GLU A 120 15.42 -12.55 -9.01
C GLU A 120 15.97 -13.98 -8.97
N GLY A 121 16.50 -14.46 -10.12
CA GLY A 121 17.02 -15.80 -10.28
C GLY A 121 15.96 -16.90 -10.42
N LEU A 122 14.67 -16.59 -10.43
CA LEU A 122 13.60 -17.56 -10.66
C LEU A 122 13.15 -17.58 -12.13
N GLY A 123 12.81 -18.77 -12.62
CA GLY A 123 12.18 -18.91 -13.94
C GLY A 123 10.78 -18.27 -13.96
N LYS A 124 10.32 -17.84 -15.15
CA LYS A 124 9.05 -17.14 -15.35
C LYS A 124 7.86 -17.82 -14.66
N HIS A 125 7.78 -19.14 -14.71
CA HIS A 125 6.66 -19.93 -14.15
C HIS A 125 7.00 -20.64 -12.84
N ALA A 126 8.16 -20.33 -12.24
CA ALA A 126 8.54 -20.92 -10.96
C ALA A 126 7.63 -20.45 -9.85
N ARG A 127 7.13 -21.37 -9.03
CA ARG A 127 6.41 -21.03 -7.80
C ARG A 127 7.36 -20.34 -6.84
N SER A 128 6.86 -19.34 -6.11
CA SER A 128 7.64 -18.61 -5.13
C SER A 128 6.74 -18.21 -3.96
N SER A 129 7.30 -18.25 -2.77
CA SER A 129 6.76 -17.67 -1.54
C SER A 129 7.71 -16.60 -0.98
N ARG A 130 8.59 -16.05 -1.82
CA ARG A 130 9.49 -14.98 -1.40
C ARG A 130 8.69 -13.72 -1.11
N VAL A 131 8.95 -13.14 0.03
CA VAL A 131 8.30 -11.90 0.48
C VAL A 131 8.79 -10.73 -0.37
N ILE A 132 7.86 -9.89 -0.82
CA ILE A 132 8.16 -8.63 -1.48
C ILE A 132 8.58 -7.63 -0.40
N SER A 133 9.73 -6.98 -0.59
CA SER A 133 10.27 -5.99 0.34
C SER A 133 9.36 -4.77 0.45
N LYS A 134 8.87 -4.46 1.65
CA LYS A 134 8.10 -3.23 1.91
C LYS A 134 8.94 -1.97 1.65
N GLU A 135 10.24 -2.02 1.94
CA GLU A 135 11.15 -0.91 1.69
C GLU A 135 11.32 -0.65 0.19
N THR A 136 11.58 -1.70 -0.61
CA THR A 136 11.68 -1.58 -2.07
C THR A 136 10.36 -1.10 -2.66
N THR A 137 9.22 -1.60 -2.18
CA THR A 137 7.88 -1.18 -2.60
C THR A 137 7.68 0.32 -2.34
N MET A 138 7.87 0.77 -1.13
CA MET A 138 7.72 2.19 -0.75
C MET A 138 8.61 3.09 -1.60
N ARG A 139 9.90 2.74 -1.74
CA ARG A 139 10.87 3.50 -2.54
C ARG A 139 10.48 3.56 -4.02
N PHE A 140 10.01 2.44 -4.58
CA PHE A 140 9.60 2.36 -5.98
C PHE A 140 8.42 3.29 -6.27
N TYR A 141 7.33 3.22 -5.51
CA TYR A 141 6.14 4.03 -5.75
C TYR A 141 6.35 5.51 -5.43
N ALA A 142 7.12 5.85 -4.41
CA ALA A 142 7.52 7.24 -4.13
C ALA A 142 8.33 7.84 -5.31
N ARG A 143 9.19 7.03 -5.93
CA ARG A 143 9.94 7.46 -7.13
C ARG A 143 9.02 7.64 -8.33
N CYS A 144 8.04 6.76 -8.55
CA CYS A 144 7.05 6.90 -9.63
C CYS A 144 6.27 8.22 -9.50
N GLU A 145 5.82 8.58 -8.30
CA GLU A 145 5.15 9.85 -8.02
C GLU A 145 6.08 11.04 -8.32
N ALA A 146 7.31 11.02 -7.83
CA ALA A 146 8.27 12.09 -8.02
C ALA A 146 8.68 12.31 -9.48
N GLN A 147 8.67 11.26 -10.30
CA GLN A 147 8.98 11.32 -11.73
C GLN A 147 7.81 11.78 -12.60
N GLY A 148 6.64 12.04 -12.01
CA GLY A 148 5.47 12.53 -12.73
C GLY A 148 4.80 11.46 -13.62
N HIS A 149 4.95 10.17 -13.29
CA HIS A 149 4.20 9.12 -13.96
C HIS A 149 2.69 9.32 -13.72
N GLN A 150 1.86 8.73 -14.58
CA GLN A 150 0.42 8.63 -14.28
C GLN A 150 0.24 7.69 -13.10
N VAL A 151 -0.20 8.24 -11.99
CA VAL A 151 -0.32 7.54 -10.68
C VAL A 151 -1.61 7.94 -9.98
N PRO A 152 -2.09 7.16 -9.00
CA PRO A 152 -3.20 7.58 -8.16
C PRO A 152 -2.90 8.91 -7.47
N ARG A 153 -3.93 9.73 -7.28
CA ARG A 153 -3.80 11.04 -6.65
C ARG A 153 -3.75 10.90 -5.13
N ARG A 154 -2.72 11.42 -4.49
CA ARG A 154 -2.65 11.48 -3.03
C ARG A 154 -3.84 12.29 -2.48
N PRO A 155 -4.69 11.71 -1.59
CA PRO A 155 -5.94 12.37 -1.16
C PRO A 155 -5.71 13.61 -0.31
N PHE A 156 -4.64 13.60 0.47
CA PHE A 156 -4.23 14.73 1.29
C PHE A 156 -2.80 15.11 0.93
N ASP A 157 -2.59 16.40 0.67
CA ASP A 157 -1.28 16.93 0.30
C ASP A 157 -0.27 16.88 1.47
N GLY A 158 -0.61 16.25 2.57
CA GLY A 158 0.24 15.95 3.72
C GLY A 158 1.03 17.12 4.29
N ARG A 159 0.93 18.28 3.66
CA ARG A 159 1.45 19.53 4.17
C ARG A 159 0.36 20.09 5.08
N PRO A 160 0.57 20.09 6.40
CA PRO A 160 -0.25 20.94 7.25
C PRO A 160 -0.21 22.32 6.57
N ASN A 161 -1.34 22.97 6.45
CA ASN A 161 -1.41 24.35 5.97
C ASN A 161 -0.83 25.26 7.07
N TRP A 162 0.44 25.00 7.39
CA TRP A 162 1.17 25.77 8.38
C TRP A 162 1.44 27.15 7.79
N SER A 163 1.04 28.16 8.48
CA SER A 163 1.52 29.52 8.22
C SER A 163 3.06 29.52 8.32
N THR A 164 3.70 30.42 7.62
CA THR A 164 5.16 30.61 7.72
C THR A 164 5.62 30.77 9.16
N GLU A 165 4.79 31.35 10.02
CA GLU A 165 5.00 31.55 11.45
C GLU A 165 4.99 30.22 12.23
N GLU A 166 4.04 29.32 11.95
CA GLU A 166 3.95 28.00 12.59
C GLU A 166 5.12 27.08 12.18
N VAL A 167 5.52 27.13 10.91
CA VAL A 167 6.72 26.40 10.42
C VAL A 167 7.95 26.90 11.16
N ARG A 168 8.11 28.23 11.29
CA ARG A 168 9.25 28.85 11.98
C ARG A 168 9.26 28.50 13.47
N ALA A 169 8.15 28.61 14.15
CA ALA A 169 8.02 28.28 15.56
C ALA A 169 8.33 26.79 15.83
N THR A 170 7.85 25.90 14.97
CA THR A 170 8.15 24.45 15.07
C THR A 170 9.61 24.16 14.79
N PHE A 171 10.21 24.82 13.81
CA PHE A 171 11.64 24.69 13.52
C PHE A 171 12.50 25.17 14.68
N GLU A 172 12.19 26.36 15.26
CA GLU A 172 12.90 26.91 16.40
C GLU A 172 12.78 26.00 17.64
N ALA A 173 11.57 25.49 17.93
CA ALA A 173 11.34 24.53 19.03
C ALA A 173 12.11 23.22 18.84
N ASN A 174 12.13 22.65 17.64
CA ASN A 174 12.89 21.45 17.34
C ASN A 174 14.41 21.70 17.41
N THR A 175 14.89 22.82 16.90
CA THR A 175 16.31 23.19 16.98
C THR A 175 16.78 23.34 18.43
N ALA A 176 15.98 23.97 19.29
CA ALA A 176 16.25 24.07 20.72
C ALA A 176 16.30 22.69 21.40
N ARG A 177 15.34 21.82 21.07
CA ARG A 177 15.29 20.43 21.57
C ARG A 177 16.49 19.57 21.15
N TRP A 178 16.93 19.71 19.90
CA TRP A 178 18.13 19.02 19.42
C TRP A 178 19.42 19.57 20.02
N ALA A 179 19.51 20.89 20.23
CA ALA A 179 20.66 21.51 20.88
C ALA A 179 20.86 20.99 22.31
N GLU A 180 19.76 20.81 23.05
CA GLU A 180 19.79 20.23 24.41
C GLU A 180 20.23 18.76 24.39
N ALA A 181 19.72 17.97 23.43
CA ALA A 181 20.12 16.58 23.27
C ALA A 181 21.60 16.42 22.87
N ILE A 182 22.10 17.30 21.99
CA ILE A 182 23.50 17.33 21.59
C ILE A 182 24.40 17.74 22.75
N ALA A 183 24.00 18.72 23.56
CA ALA A 183 24.75 19.12 24.76
C ALA A 183 24.87 17.97 25.76
N LEU A 184 23.78 17.23 26.00
CA LEU A 184 23.79 16.04 26.87
C LEU A 184 24.67 14.89 26.35
N LEU A 185 24.87 14.79 25.04
CA LEU A 185 25.76 13.79 24.43
C LEU A 185 27.23 14.21 24.43
N ALA A 186 27.51 15.52 24.41
CA ALA A 186 28.85 16.06 24.43
C ALA A 186 29.55 15.98 25.80
N ASP A 187 28.77 15.83 26.87
CA ASP A 187 29.27 15.70 28.26
C ASP A 187 29.52 14.25 28.70
N ARG A 188 29.51 13.29 27.76
CA ARG A 188 29.85 11.87 27.97
C ARG A 188 31.21 11.48 27.37
#